data_000d60ee4de859fffe5a71a666e32731
#
_entry.id   000d60ee4de859fffe5a71a666e32731
#
_cell.length_a   1.000
_cell.length_b   1.000
_cell.length_c   1.000
_cell.angle_alpha   90.00
_cell.angle_beta   90.00
_cell.angle_gamma   90.00
#
_symmetry.space_group_name_H-M   'P 1'
#
loop_
_entity.id
_entity.type
_entity.pdbx_description
1 polymer ?
#
loop_
_entity_poly.entity_id
_entity_poly.type
_entity_poly.pdbx_seq_one_letter_code
_entity_poly.pdbx_strand_id
1 'polypeptide(L)'
;MSLLHPNRPSTTQAPHLERLAPRAAIPGGSFEIFGSHLLSVTNDGPQITPQLPAAAFGDTTAYFDLVRPTRALVRVPEGAIASDLTLRANGALSNPLHANIGVPMADELHLVANPAIDADGNLFAMISGPRGERTPVSIVRIGRDLQARPFARDILNVTALAFGPDTYLYASSRAEGTVYRISPEGDHISTFAEGMGIATGIAFDRDGNLFVGDRSGTIFKVGPYGSHNPGEVFVFATLEPSVAAYHLAFRDDGRLLVTAPSTSSNQSIYAIAPNGDTSIFYQGLGRPQGLALDTDGNIYVAASLHGRRGIVRITPDGSNAELFIAGNDLVGLCFLDDGCAALATASTLYHLDLGITGRPLV
;
A
#
# COMPACT_ATOMS: atom_id res chain seq x y z
N MET A 1 36.51 -36.19 -49.33
CA MET A 1 36.91 -36.07 -47.93
C MET A 1 35.95 -35.01 -47.27
N SER A 2 34.95 -35.51 -46.62
CA SER A 2 33.96 -34.64 -45.91
C SER A 2 34.47 -34.40 -44.49
N LEU A 3 34.79 -33.15 -44.20
CA LEU A 3 35.18 -32.75 -42.83
C LEU A 3 33.92 -32.68 -41.97
N LEU A 4 33.69 -33.71 -41.19
CA LEU A 4 32.74 -33.69 -40.08
C LEU A 4 33.22 -32.66 -39.07
N HIS A 5 32.47 -31.54 -38.93
CA HIS A 5 32.62 -30.64 -37.84
C HIS A 5 32.10 -31.37 -36.58
N PRO A 6 32.89 -31.48 -35.51
CA PRO A 6 32.36 -32.05 -34.27
C PRO A 6 31.29 -31.13 -33.73
N ASN A 7 30.07 -31.67 -33.62
CA ASN A 7 28.99 -31.07 -32.83
C ASN A 7 29.52 -30.82 -31.40
N ARG A 8 29.90 -29.57 -31.08
CA ARG A 8 30.12 -29.18 -29.70
C ARG A 8 28.76 -29.33 -29.00
N PRO A 9 28.66 -30.16 -27.98
CA PRO A 9 27.45 -30.14 -27.15
C PRO A 9 27.31 -28.71 -26.62
N SER A 10 26.21 -28.04 -26.93
CA SER A 10 25.83 -26.82 -26.24
C SER A 10 25.64 -27.22 -24.79
N THR A 11 26.59 -26.90 -23.92
CA THR A 11 26.40 -27.01 -22.49
C THR A 11 25.28 -26.04 -22.13
N THR A 12 24.05 -26.56 -22.13
CA THR A 12 22.87 -25.85 -21.67
C THR A 12 23.04 -25.66 -20.16
N GLN A 13 23.55 -24.51 -19.77
CA GLN A 13 23.68 -24.17 -18.34
C GLN A 13 22.28 -23.99 -17.74
N ALA A 14 22.06 -24.58 -16.56
CA ALA A 14 20.82 -24.39 -15.81
C ALA A 14 20.64 -22.92 -15.47
N PRO A 15 19.42 -22.41 -15.45
CA PRO A 15 19.14 -21.07 -14.97
C PRO A 15 19.54 -20.96 -13.49
N HIS A 16 20.13 -19.82 -13.12
CA HIS A 16 20.51 -19.55 -11.73
C HIS A 16 19.90 -18.24 -11.30
N LEU A 17 19.14 -18.27 -10.20
CA LEU A 17 18.47 -17.13 -9.57
C LEU A 17 19.35 -16.59 -8.46
N GLU A 18 19.68 -15.29 -8.52
CA GLU A 18 20.54 -14.62 -7.54
C GLU A 18 19.72 -13.81 -6.53
N ARG A 19 18.72 -13.07 -7.02
CA ARG A 19 17.95 -12.13 -6.21
C ARG A 19 16.59 -11.85 -6.83
N LEU A 20 15.59 -11.62 -5.93
CA LEU A 20 14.28 -11.07 -6.26
C LEU A 20 14.17 -9.61 -5.80
N ALA A 21 13.45 -8.80 -6.53
CA ALA A 21 13.03 -7.46 -6.14
C ALA A 21 11.61 -7.15 -6.67
N PRO A 22 10.78 -6.45 -5.91
CA PRO A 22 10.98 -5.93 -4.57
C PRO A 22 11.03 -7.04 -3.51
N ARG A 23 11.03 -6.65 -2.22
CA ARG A 23 11.11 -7.59 -1.08
C ARG A 23 9.89 -8.53 -1.01
N ALA A 24 8.72 -8.04 -1.43
CA ALA A 24 7.47 -8.79 -1.40
C ALA A 24 6.55 -8.36 -2.54
N ALA A 25 5.48 -9.11 -2.76
CA ALA A 25 4.43 -8.75 -3.70
C ALA A 25 3.07 -9.28 -3.24
N ILE A 26 1.99 -8.76 -3.82
CA ILE A 26 0.65 -9.37 -3.76
C ILE A 26 0.28 -9.89 -5.16
N PRO A 27 -0.73 -10.76 -5.31
CA PRO A 27 -1.27 -11.16 -6.59
C PRO A 27 -1.52 -9.97 -7.53
N GLY A 28 -1.19 -10.13 -8.81
CA GLY A 28 -1.19 -9.05 -9.81
C GLY A 28 0.06 -8.16 -9.81
N GLY A 29 0.88 -8.17 -8.74
CA GLY A 29 2.20 -7.56 -8.71
C GLY A 29 3.24 -8.39 -9.45
N SER A 30 4.49 -7.89 -9.54
CA SER A 30 5.55 -8.61 -10.26
C SER A 30 6.87 -8.55 -9.51
N PHE A 31 7.55 -9.69 -9.42
CA PHE A 31 8.95 -9.75 -9.01
C PHE A 31 9.86 -9.57 -10.21
N GLU A 32 10.92 -8.84 -10.01
CA GLU A 32 12.06 -8.78 -10.89
C GLU A 32 13.11 -9.80 -10.43
N ILE A 33 13.46 -10.73 -11.31
CA ILE A 33 14.45 -11.76 -11.09
C ILE A 33 15.79 -11.26 -11.67
N PHE A 34 16.83 -11.32 -10.87
CA PHE A 34 18.22 -11.17 -11.31
C PHE A 34 18.91 -12.52 -11.23
N GLY A 35 19.74 -12.84 -12.23
CA GLY A 35 20.39 -14.13 -12.31
C GLY A 35 21.14 -14.34 -13.62
N SER A 36 21.40 -15.58 -13.95
CA SER A 36 22.06 -15.97 -15.20
C SER A 36 21.32 -17.11 -15.90
N HIS A 37 21.47 -17.20 -17.21
CA HIS A 37 20.85 -18.22 -18.07
C HIS A 37 19.32 -18.31 -17.98
N LEU A 38 18.66 -17.16 -17.68
CA LEU A 38 17.20 -17.09 -17.51
C LEU A 38 16.43 -17.29 -18.81
N LEU A 39 17.07 -17.07 -19.97
CA LEU A 39 16.49 -17.21 -21.29
C LEU A 39 17.27 -18.25 -22.09
N SER A 40 16.57 -19.20 -22.70
CA SER A 40 17.12 -20.16 -23.63
C SER A 40 17.21 -19.57 -25.02
N VAL A 41 18.25 -19.92 -25.74
CA VAL A 41 18.41 -19.61 -27.18
C VAL A 41 18.70 -20.90 -27.92
N THR A 42 17.81 -21.33 -28.79
CA THR A 42 18.07 -22.45 -29.69
C THR A 42 18.67 -21.95 -30.98
N ASN A 43 19.79 -22.54 -31.38
CA ASN A 43 20.44 -22.30 -32.65
C ASN A 43 20.02 -23.41 -33.66
N ASP A 44 18.76 -23.38 -34.10
CA ASP A 44 18.27 -24.30 -35.12
C ASP A 44 18.40 -23.67 -36.53
N GLY A 45 19.62 -23.64 -37.04
CA GLY A 45 19.92 -23.08 -38.35
C GLY A 45 20.19 -21.57 -38.37
N PRO A 46 19.85 -20.83 -39.43
CA PRO A 46 20.18 -19.41 -39.56
C PRO A 46 19.35 -18.47 -38.71
N GLN A 47 18.37 -18.98 -37.94
CA GLN A 47 17.51 -18.18 -37.05
C GLN A 47 17.72 -18.57 -35.59
N ILE A 48 17.97 -17.55 -34.77
CA ILE A 48 18.04 -17.66 -33.30
C ILE A 48 16.63 -17.46 -32.76
N THR A 49 16.00 -18.51 -32.20
CA THR A 49 14.66 -18.42 -31.62
C THR A 49 14.77 -18.48 -30.09
N PRO A 50 14.37 -17.41 -29.37
CA PRO A 50 14.31 -17.46 -27.92
C PRO A 50 13.17 -18.38 -27.47
N GLN A 51 13.46 -19.30 -26.55
CA GLN A 51 12.46 -20.09 -25.85
C GLN A 51 12.15 -19.44 -24.51
N LEU A 52 10.88 -19.10 -24.29
CA LEU A 52 10.44 -18.56 -23.01
C LEU A 52 10.57 -19.64 -21.93
N PRO A 53 11.13 -19.32 -20.77
CA PRO A 53 11.17 -20.21 -19.63
C PRO A 53 9.77 -20.40 -19.04
N ALA A 54 9.58 -21.45 -18.25
CA ALA A 54 8.43 -21.59 -17.34
C ALA A 54 8.85 -21.19 -15.93
N ALA A 55 7.98 -20.53 -15.20
CA ALA A 55 8.17 -20.18 -13.79
C ALA A 55 7.01 -20.67 -12.92
N ALA A 56 7.28 -20.95 -11.65
CA ALA A 56 6.26 -21.28 -10.70
C ALA A 56 6.64 -20.77 -9.30
N PHE A 57 5.63 -20.33 -8.54
CA PHE A 57 5.68 -20.09 -7.10
C PHE A 57 5.12 -21.32 -6.41
N GLY A 58 5.99 -22.16 -5.81
CA GLY A 58 5.58 -23.50 -5.38
C GLY A 58 4.96 -24.29 -6.55
N ASP A 59 3.69 -24.66 -6.41
CA ASP A 59 2.93 -25.38 -7.44
C ASP A 59 2.15 -24.46 -8.39
N THR A 60 2.16 -23.15 -8.15
CA THR A 60 1.38 -22.18 -8.94
C THR A 60 2.18 -21.64 -10.11
N THR A 61 1.75 -21.96 -11.34
CA THR A 61 2.40 -21.48 -12.57
C THR A 61 2.33 -19.98 -12.70
N ALA A 62 3.45 -19.36 -13.05
CA ALA A 62 3.59 -17.92 -13.23
C ALA A 62 3.93 -17.55 -14.67
N TYR A 63 3.61 -16.30 -15.04
CA TYR A 63 3.85 -15.76 -16.39
C TYR A 63 4.85 -14.61 -16.33
N PHE A 64 5.63 -14.48 -17.41
CA PHE A 64 6.60 -13.41 -17.54
C PHE A 64 6.01 -12.23 -18.32
N ASP A 65 6.24 -11.03 -17.82
CA ASP A 65 6.04 -9.79 -18.56
C ASP A 65 7.28 -9.45 -19.40
N LEU A 66 8.47 -9.88 -18.96
CA LEU A 66 9.74 -9.67 -19.64
C LEU A 66 10.72 -10.79 -19.30
N VAL A 67 11.49 -11.29 -20.28
CA VAL A 67 12.62 -12.20 -20.05
C VAL A 67 13.83 -11.75 -20.86
N ARG A 68 14.97 -11.70 -20.19
CA ARG A 68 16.32 -11.48 -20.75
C ARG A 68 17.28 -12.48 -20.12
N PRO A 69 18.48 -12.69 -20.68
CA PRO A 69 19.42 -13.68 -20.15
C PRO A 69 19.80 -13.53 -18.66
N THR A 70 19.80 -12.29 -18.15
CA THR A 70 20.23 -11.98 -16.76
C THR A 70 19.15 -11.29 -15.92
N ARG A 71 17.98 -11.03 -16.50
CA ARG A 71 16.89 -10.28 -15.83
C ARG A 71 15.55 -10.72 -16.39
N ALA A 72 14.59 -10.98 -15.50
CA ALA A 72 13.23 -11.29 -15.91
C ALA A 72 12.22 -10.58 -14.97
N LEU A 73 11.03 -10.30 -15.48
CA LEU A 73 9.91 -9.78 -14.73
C LEU A 73 8.81 -10.85 -14.74
N VAL A 74 8.54 -11.44 -13.59
CA VAL A 74 7.53 -12.49 -13.39
C VAL A 74 6.35 -11.97 -12.61
N ARG A 75 5.15 -12.18 -13.13
CA ARG A 75 3.91 -11.76 -12.47
C ARG A 75 3.49 -12.80 -11.43
N VAL A 76 3.06 -12.31 -10.27
CA VAL A 76 2.48 -13.13 -9.21
C VAL A 76 1.02 -13.45 -9.61
N PRO A 77 0.68 -14.74 -9.82
CA PRO A 77 -0.67 -15.13 -10.18
C PRO A 77 -1.62 -15.10 -8.98
N GLU A 78 -2.91 -15.07 -9.27
CA GLU A 78 -3.93 -15.31 -8.23
C GLU A 78 -3.76 -16.70 -7.62
N GLY A 79 -3.99 -16.82 -6.32
CA GLY A 79 -3.82 -18.05 -5.55
C GLY A 79 -2.38 -18.41 -5.19
N ALA A 80 -1.38 -17.63 -5.63
CA ALA A 80 0.00 -17.80 -5.15
C ALA A 80 0.11 -17.39 -3.68
N ILE A 81 0.88 -18.17 -2.94
CA ILE A 81 1.23 -17.91 -1.53
C ILE A 81 2.74 -17.78 -1.38
N ALA A 82 3.20 -17.32 -0.22
CA ALA A 82 4.63 -17.26 0.10
C ALA A 82 5.26 -18.65 -0.09
N SER A 83 6.21 -18.76 -1.01
CA SER A 83 6.81 -20.03 -1.45
C SER A 83 8.07 -19.78 -2.26
N ASP A 84 8.75 -20.84 -2.62
CA ASP A 84 9.93 -20.75 -3.48
C ASP A 84 9.54 -20.53 -4.95
N LEU A 85 10.11 -19.48 -5.54
CA LEU A 85 10.09 -19.27 -6.98
C LEU A 85 11.16 -20.16 -7.63
N THR A 86 10.76 -20.93 -8.63
CA THR A 86 11.66 -21.68 -9.50
C THR A 86 11.43 -21.33 -10.96
N LEU A 87 12.46 -21.48 -11.78
CA LEU A 87 12.44 -21.24 -13.19
C LEU A 87 13.00 -22.44 -13.95
N ARG A 88 12.27 -22.88 -14.97
CA ARG A 88 12.72 -23.97 -15.87
C ARG A 88 13.08 -23.38 -17.23
N ALA A 89 14.35 -23.49 -17.59
CA ALA A 89 14.85 -23.09 -18.90
C ALA A 89 15.89 -24.11 -19.38
N ASN A 90 16.07 -24.26 -20.70
CA ASN A 90 17.03 -25.21 -21.28
C ASN A 90 16.84 -26.68 -20.83
N GLY A 91 15.62 -27.08 -20.46
CA GLY A 91 15.35 -28.42 -19.89
C GLY A 91 15.77 -28.60 -18.43
N ALA A 92 16.40 -27.62 -17.79
CA ALA A 92 16.89 -27.66 -16.42
C ALA A 92 16.07 -26.73 -15.50
N LEU A 93 16.02 -27.08 -14.23
CA LEU A 93 15.38 -26.27 -13.16
C LEU A 93 16.45 -25.41 -12.47
N SER A 94 16.06 -24.17 -12.11
CA SER A 94 16.91 -23.28 -11.32
C SER A 94 17.05 -23.75 -9.87
N ASN A 95 17.98 -23.12 -9.12
CA ASN A 95 17.87 -23.06 -7.66
C ASN A 95 16.56 -22.34 -7.27
N PRO A 96 15.95 -22.68 -6.10
CA PRO A 96 14.80 -21.95 -5.58
C PRO A 96 15.23 -20.62 -4.96
N LEU A 97 14.34 -19.60 -5.03
CA LEU A 97 14.43 -18.37 -4.24
C LEU A 97 13.09 -18.12 -3.55
N HIS A 98 13.13 -17.90 -2.25
CA HIS A 98 11.92 -17.58 -1.49
C HIS A 98 11.30 -16.28 -1.94
N ALA A 99 10.01 -16.31 -2.28
CA ALA A 99 9.19 -15.17 -2.66
C ALA A 99 8.15 -14.91 -1.57
N ASN A 100 8.22 -13.75 -0.95
CA ASN A 100 7.25 -13.32 0.05
C ASN A 100 6.02 -12.74 -0.66
N ILE A 101 4.88 -13.43 -0.53
CA ILE A 101 3.63 -13.09 -1.23
C ILE A 101 2.53 -12.92 -0.20
N GLY A 102 1.86 -11.76 -0.26
CA GLY A 102 0.70 -11.47 0.58
C GLY A 102 -0.51 -12.31 0.19
N VAL A 103 -1.23 -12.78 1.20
CA VAL A 103 -2.44 -13.61 1.05
C VAL A 103 -3.69 -12.78 1.34
N PRO A 104 -4.80 -12.97 0.60
CA PRO A 104 -6.04 -12.28 0.87
C PRO A 104 -6.60 -12.68 2.24
N MET A 105 -7.04 -11.70 3.02
CA MET A 105 -7.66 -11.89 4.33
C MET A 105 -9.12 -11.45 4.38
N ALA A 106 -9.52 -10.51 3.53
CA ALA A 106 -10.91 -10.07 3.39
C ALA A 106 -11.13 -9.47 1.99
N ASP A 107 -12.22 -9.86 1.37
CA ASP A 107 -12.61 -9.45 0.01
C ASP A 107 -13.93 -8.67 0.01
N GLU A 108 -14.35 -8.23 -1.16
CA GLU A 108 -15.61 -7.50 -1.42
C GLU A 108 -15.71 -6.19 -0.64
N LEU A 109 -14.56 -5.59 -0.32
CA LEU A 109 -14.46 -4.29 0.33
C LEU A 109 -14.45 -3.16 -0.72
N HIS A 110 -14.60 -1.91 -0.25
CA HIS A 110 -14.47 -0.72 -1.10
C HIS A 110 -13.56 0.29 -0.39
N LEU A 111 -12.26 0.00 -0.45
CA LEU A 111 -11.23 0.74 0.27
C LEU A 111 -10.73 1.91 -0.57
N VAL A 112 -10.56 3.07 0.06
CA VAL A 112 -10.02 4.28 -0.58
C VAL A 112 -8.84 4.88 0.17
N ALA A 113 -8.53 4.32 1.36
CA ALA A 113 -7.43 4.75 2.22
C ALA A 113 -6.90 3.58 3.06
N ASN A 114 -6.04 3.87 4.02
CA ASN A 114 -5.53 2.90 4.98
C ASN A 114 -6.67 2.28 5.80
N PRO A 115 -6.62 0.99 6.12
CA PRO A 115 -7.39 0.45 7.23
C PRO A 115 -6.86 1.02 8.56
N ALA A 116 -7.69 1.04 9.59
CA ALA A 116 -7.28 1.37 10.96
C ALA A 116 -7.17 0.08 11.79
N ILE A 117 -6.37 0.12 12.85
CA ILE A 117 -6.19 -1.00 13.79
C ILE A 117 -6.43 -0.50 15.22
N ASP A 118 -7.15 -1.29 16.04
CA ASP A 118 -7.33 -1.00 17.46
C ASP A 118 -6.21 -1.64 18.33
N ALA A 119 -6.22 -1.35 19.62
CA ALA A 119 -5.24 -1.89 20.56
C ALA A 119 -5.34 -3.41 20.76
N ASP A 120 -6.45 -4.03 20.38
CA ASP A 120 -6.66 -5.47 20.43
C ASP A 120 -6.20 -6.20 19.15
N GLY A 121 -5.74 -5.43 18.15
CA GLY A 121 -5.29 -5.95 16.85
C GLY A 121 -6.42 -6.22 15.86
N ASN A 122 -7.63 -5.71 16.08
CA ASN A 122 -8.69 -5.80 15.08
C ASN A 122 -8.52 -4.71 14.02
N LEU A 123 -8.75 -5.08 12.77
CA LEU A 123 -8.72 -4.16 11.63
C LEU A 123 -10.11 -3.58 11.38
N PHE A 124 -10.13 -2.31 11.00
CA PHE A 124 -11.33 -1.60 10.57
C PHE A 124 -11.16 -1.09 9.16
N ALA A 125 -12.09 -1.44 8.31
CA ALA A 125 -12.05 -1.11 6.89
C ALA A 125 -13.34 -0.44 6.45
N MET A 126 -13.21 0.62 5.65
CA MET A 126 -14.36 1.34 5.11
C MET A 126 -14.95 0.63 3.90
N ILE A 127 -16.26 0.71 3.76
CA ILE A 127 -16.99 0.37 2.53
C ILE A 127 -17.56 1.66 1.97
N SER A 128 -16.89 2.23 0.98
CA SER A 128 -17.29 3.49 0.35
C SER A 128 -18.07 3.21 -0.93
N GLY A 129 -19.36 3.47 -0.93
CA GLY A 129 -20.22 3.37 -2.10
C GLY A 129 -19.95 4.44 -3.17
N PRO A 130 -20.67 4.40 -4.31
CA PRO A 130 -20.69 5.48 -5.29
C PRO A 130 -20.98 6.83 -4.60
N ARG A 131 -20.58 7.94 -5.26
CA ARG A 131 -20.73 9.27 -4.67
C ARG A 131 -22.21 9.58 -4.39
N GLY A 132 -22.51 9.88 -3.11
CA GLY A 132 -23.86 10.23 -2.65
C GLY A 132 -24.76 9.02 -2.40
N GLU A 133 -24.24 7.78 -2.55
CA GLU A 133 -24.98 6.56 -2.25
C GLU A 133 -24.55 5.97 -0.90
N ARG A 134 -25.51 5.50 -0.13
CA ARG A 134 -25.29 4.80 1.13
C ARG A 134 -25.03 3.33 0.87
N THR A 135 -24.07 2.76 1.59
CA THR A 135 -23.84 1.32 1.64
C THR A 135 -24.60 0.71 2.84
N PRO A 136 -25.04 -0.56 2.76
CA PRO A 136 -25.69 -1.22 3.91
C PRO A 136 -24.82 -1.27 5.17
N VAL A 137 -23.50 -1.31 4.99
CA VAL A 137 -22.49 -1.24 6.02
C VAL A 137 -21.47 -0.20 5.59
N SER A 138 -21.11 0.73 6.45
CA SER A 138 -20.14 1.78 6.17
C SER A 138 -18.72 1.39 6.59
N ILE A 139 -18.62 0.62 7.69
CA ILE A 139 -17.35 0.15 8.25
C ILE A 139 -17.52 -1.29 8.71
N VAL A 140 -16.56 -2.14 8.35
CA VAL A 140 -16.45 -3.51 8.86
C VAL A 140 -15.29 -3.60 9.86
N ARG A 141 -15.44 -4.48 10.85
CA ARG A 141 -14.38 -4.94 11.75
C ARG A 141 -13.94 -6.32 11.33
N ILE A 142 -12.64 -6.53 11.23
CA ILE A 142 -12.02 -7.81 10.91
C ILE A 142 -11.21 -8.22 12.13
N GLY A 143 -11.68 -9.28 12.80
CA GLY A 143 -11.02 -9.81 13.99
C GLY A 143 -9.80 -10.68 13.63
N ARG A 144 -9.12 -11.19 14.66
CA ARG A 144 -7.99 -12.13 14.51
C ARG A 144 -8.38 -13.47 13.84
N ASP A 145 -9.68 -13.75 13.76
CA ASP A 145 -10.23 -14.89 13.03
C ASP A 145 -10.39 -14.62 11.52
N LEU A 146 -9.95 -13.46 11.06
CA LEU A 146 -10.01 -12.97 9.67
C LEU A 146 -11.45 -12.89 9.13
N GLN A 147 -12.46 -12.79 10.02
CA GLN A 147 -13.85 -12.64 9.61
C GLN A 147 -14.27 -11.17 9.63
N ALA A 148 -14.70 -10.67 8.48
CA ALA A 148 -15.27 -9.33 8.36
C ALA A 148 -16.71 -9.31 8.91
N ARG A 149 -16.97 -8.45 9.88
CA ARG A 149 -18.28 -8.25 10.51
C ARG A 149 -18.70 -6.79 10.40
N PRO A 150 -19.98 -6.51 10.18
CA PRO A 150 -20.49 -5.13 10.25
C PRO A 150 -20.12 -4.48 11.58
N PHE A 151 -19.54 -3.27 11.51
CA PHE A 151 -19.20 -2.48 12.70
C PHE A 151 -20.04 -1.21 12.79
N ALA A 152 -20.05 -0.38 11.75
CA ALA A 152 -20.85 0.84 11.72
C ALA A 152 -21.65 0.95 10.41
N ARG A 153 -22.79 1.61 10.49
CA ARG A 153 -23.75 1.82 9.40
C ARG A 153 -24.09 3.29 9.26
N ASP A 154 -24.79 3.65 8.21
CA ASP A 154 -25.40 4.95 8.01
C ASP A 154 -24.45 6.16 7.87
N ILE A 155 -23.14 5.93 7.71
CA ILE A 155 -22.18 6.98 7.38
C ILE A 155 -21.98 7.02 5.86
N LEU A 156 -22.27 8.15 5.27
CA LEU A 156 -22.20 8.32 3.82
C LEU A 156 -20.76 8.51 3.35
N ASN A 157 -20.31 7.69 2.40
CA ASN A 157 -19.01 7.81 1.73
C ASN A 157 -17.82 8.01 2.69
N VAL A 158 -17.64 7.09 3.63
CA VAL A 158 -16.45 7.06 4.51
C VAL A 158 -15.17 7.07 3.66
N THR A 159 -14.22 7.93 4.02
CA THR A 159 -13.00 8.13 3.22
C THR A 159 -11.72 7.80 3.99
N ALA A 160 -11.66 8.08 5.29
CA ALA A 160 -10.53 7.70 6.14
C ALA A 160 -11.00 7.34 7.55
N LEU A 161 -10.19 6.53 8.21
CA LEU A 161 -10.39 6.05 9.57
C LEU A 161 -9.13 6.31 10.41
N ALA A 162 -9.32 6.71 11.66
CA ALA A 162 -8.24 6.78 12.65
C ALA A 162 -8.81 6.55 14.06
N PHE A 163 -8.08 5.83 14.90
CA PHE A 163 -8.41 5.78 16.33
C PHE A 163 -7.89 7.04 17.03
N GLY A 164 -8.72 7.63 17.87
CA GLY A 164 -8.33 8.73 18.75
C GLY A 164 -7.67 8.23 20.04
N PRO A 165 -7.00 9.13 20.77
CA PRO A 165 -6.41 8.79 22.08
C PRO A 165 -7.47 8.39 23.13
N ASP A 166 -8.73 8.66 22.87
CA ASP A 166 -9.90 8.27 23.64
C ASP A 166 -10.44 6.87 23.29
N THR A 167 -9.72 6.11 22.46
CA THR A 167 -10.07 4.76 21.97
C THR A 167 -11.27 4.67 21.04
N TYR A 168 -11.89 5.80 20.69
CA TYR A 168 -12.97 5.86 19.72
C TYR A 168 -12.43 5.86 18.29
N LEU A 169 -13.21 5.28 17.39
CA LEU A 169 -12.90 5.34 15.95
C LEU A 169 -13.46 6.65 15.37
N TYR A 170 -12.62 7.39 14.67
CA TYR A 170 -13.02 8.57 13.92
C TYR A 170 -13.08 8.23 12.44
N ALA A 171 -14.13 8.73 11.77
CA ALA A 171 -14.39 8.46 10.36
C ALA A 171 -14.73 9.76 9.63
N SER A 172 -13.99 10.10 8.57
CA SER A 172 -14.33 11.24 7.71
C SER A 172 -15.33 10.83 6.63
N SER A 173 -16.27 11.73 6.32
CA SER A 173 -17.24 11.62 5.22
C SER A 173 -16.98 12.68 4.18
N ARG A 174 -16.57 12.26 2.97
CA ARG A 174 -16.33 13.19 1.85
C ARG A 174 -17.60 13.82 1.27
N ALA A 175 -18.74 13.19 1.48
CA ALA A 175 -20.03 13.68 0.96
C ALA A 175 -20.63 14.76 1.86
N GLU A 176 -20.34 14.72 3.16
CA GLU A 176 -20.95 15.56 4.16
C GLU A 176 -19.99 16.61 4.73
N GLY A 177 -18.66 16.46 4.48
CA GLY A 177 -17.64 17.34 5.04
C GLY A 177 -17.54 17.25 6.56
N THR A 178 -17.84 16.06 7.09
CA THR A 178 -18.03 15.76 8.50
C THR A 178 -17.03 14.70 8.97
N VAL A 179 -16.59 14.80 10.19
CA VAL A 179 -15.93 13.71 10.90
C VAL A 179 -16.86 13.19 11.98
N TYR A 180 -17.08 11.89 11.97
CA TYR A 180 -17.87 11.17 12.97
C TYR A 180 -16.95 10.55 13.99
N ARG A 181 -17.43 10.47 15.25
CA ARG A 181 -16.83 9.75 16.38
C ARG A 181 -17.71 8.57 16.73
N ILE A 182 -17.14 7.37 16.74
CA ILE A 182 -17.84 6.09 16.83
C ILE A 182 -17.34 5.34 18.06
N SER A 183 -18.27 4.84 18.89
CA SER A 183 -17.94 4.06 20.08
C SER A 183 -17.13 2.79 19.75
N PRO A 184 -16.38 2.24 20.72
CA PRO A 184 -15.62 0.99 20.53
C PRO A 184 -16.49 -0.20 20.11
N GLU A 185 -17.78 -0.19 20.45
CA GLU A 185 -18.77 -1.21 20.09
C GLU A 185 -19.42 -0.94 18.72
N GLY A 186 -19.26 0.28 18.15
CA GLY A 186 -19.86 0.68 16.87
C GLY A 186 -21.34 1.04 16.95
N ASP A 187 -21.93 1.05 18.12
CA ASP A 187 -23.39 1.23 18.35
C ASP A 187 -23.78 2.70 18.53
N HIS A 188 -22.83 3.57 18.88
CA HIS A 188 -23.05 5.00 19.03
C HIS A 188 -22.17 5.81 18.07
N ILE A 189 -22.83 6.56 17.19
CA ILE A 189 -22.19 7.43 16.19
C ILE A 189 -22.63 8.86 16.45
N SER A 190 -21.69 9.76 16.63
CA SER A 190 -21.95 11.19 16.82
C SER A 190 -21.11 12.04 15.86
N THR A 191 -21.62 13.18 15.44
CA THR A 191 -20.84 14.20 14.74
C THR A 191 -19.79 14.77 15.70
N PHE A 192 -18.54 14.74 15.28
CA PHE A 192 -17.43 15.33 16.04
C PHE A 192 -17.05 16.71 15.51
N ALA A 193 -16.94 16.86 14.19
CA ALA A 193 -16.63 18.12 13.51
C ALA A 193 -17.30 18.16 12.14
N GLU A 194 -17.67 19.34 11.67
CA GLU A 194 -18.36 19.53 10.39
C GLU A 194 -17.94 20.82 9.69
N GLY A 195 -18.38 21.01 8.44
CA GLY A 195 -18.11 22.24 7.66
C GLY A 195 -16.79 22.24 6.94
N MET A 196 -16.15 21.08 6.74
CA MET A 196 -14.82 20.95 6.15
C MET A 196 -14.82 20.62 4.63
N GLY A 197 -15.88 20.98 3.91
CA GLY A 197 -15.96 20.78 2.45
C GLY A 197 -15.96 19.30 2.07
N ILE A 198 -14.89 18.81 1.43
CA ILE A 198 -14.72 17.41 1.04
C ILE A 198 -13.69 16.75 1.98
N ALA A 199 -14.10 16.45 3.21
CA ALA A 199 -13.23 15.83 4.21
C ALA A 199 -12.71 14.46 3.74
N THR A 200 -11.40 14.26 3.78
CA THR A 200 -10.75 13.04 3.30
C THR A 200 -9.83 12.44 4.37
N GLY A 201 -8.51 12.45 4.19
CA GLY A 201 -7.59 11.88 5.16
C GLY A 201 -7.66 12.53 6.54
N ILE A 202 -7.49 11.74 7.58
CA ILE A 202 -7.46 12.19 8.98
C ILE A 202 -6.25 11.60 9.70
N ALA A 203 -5.70 12.34 10.66
CA ALA A 203 -4.64 11.87 11.56
C ALA A 203 -4.68 12.66 12.87
N PHE A 204 -4.29 12.02 13.98
CA PHE A 204 -4.12 12.67 15.28
C PHE A 204 -2.66 13.07 15.51
N ASP A 205 -2.45 14.21 16.18
CA ASP A 205 -1.16 14.53 16.77
C ASP A 205 -1.06 13.96 18.21
N ARG A 206 0.12 14.10 18.81
CA ARG A 206 0.38 13.60 20.18
C ARG A 206 -0.43 14.31 21.26
N ASP A 207 -0.94 15.50 20.99
CA ASP A 207 -1.77 16.28 21.90
C ASP A 207 -3.26 15.93 21.76
N GLY A 208 -3.61 14.99 20.87
CA GLY A 208 -4.96 14.55 20.58
C GLY A 208 -5.75 15.48 19.67
N ASN A 209 -5.11 16.47 19.03
CA ASN A 209 -5.79 17.25 18.00
C ASN A 209 -5.94 16.39 16.74
N LEU A 210 -7.11 16.46 16.12
CA LEU A 210 -7.38 15.82 14.84
C LEU A 210 -7.03 16.76 13.69
N PHE A 211 -6.33 16.22 12.67
CA PHE A 211 -6.09 16.94 11.43
C PHE A 211 -6.87 16.30 10.30
N VAL A 212 -7.47 17.13 9.46
CA VAL A 212 -8.37 16.71 8.38
C VAL A 212 -7.95 17.38 7.08
N GLY A 213 -7.71 16.58 6.04
CA GLY A 213 -7.43 17.08 4.70
C GLY A 213 -8.73 17.28 3.91
N ASP A 214 -8.95 18.47 3.38
CA ASP A 214 -10.00 18.77 2.41
C ASP A 214 -9.42 18.83 1.00
N ARG A 215 -10.10 18.20 0.05
CA ARG A 215 -9.68 18.15 -1.37
C ARG A 215 -9.50 19.53 -2.02
N SER A 216 -10.08 20.59 -1.48
CA SER A 216 -9.86 21.96 -1.95
C SER A 216 -8.44 22.49 -1.70
N GLY A 217 -7.65 21.77 -0.88
CA GLY A 217 -6.27 22.12 -0.52
C GLY A 217 -6.10 22.52 0.94
N THR A 218 -7.16 22.61 1.71
CA THR A 218 -7.09 23.01 3.12
C THR A 218 -6.79 21.82 4.01
N ILE A 219 -5.84 21.98 4.92
CA ILE A 219 -5.63 21.10 6.06
C ILE A 219 -6.21 21.79 7.29
N PHE A 220 -7.21 21.19 7.88
CA PHE A 220 -7.83 21.67 9.11
C PHE A 220 -7.19 21.03 10.33
N LYS A 221 -7.13 21.79 11.42
CA LYS A 221 -6.86 21.31 12.78
C LYS A 221 -8.16 21.38 13.56
N VAL A 222 -8.52 20.32 14.26
CA VAL A 222 -9.76 20.19 15.03
C VAL A 222 -9.40 19.98 16.48
N GLY A 223 -10.00 20.76 17.38
CA GLY A 223 -9.77 20.69 18.82
C GLY A 223 -10.10 19.31 19.40
N PRO A 224 -9.26 18.79 20.34
CA PRO A 224 -9.38 17.42 20.82
C PRO A 224 -10.66 17.20 21.64
N TYR A 225 -11.15 15.96 21.65
CA TYR A 225 -12.26 15.56 22.49
C TYR A 225 -11.90 15.74 23.98
N GLY A 226 -12.83 16.31 24.75
CA GLY A 226 -12.59 16.62 26.18
C GLY A 226 -11.87 17.94 26.45
N SER A 227 -11.45 18.68 25.42
CA SER A 227 -10.94 20.05 25.56
C SER A 227 -12.04 21.06 25.89
N HIS A 228 -11.66 22.32 26.06
CA HIS A 228 -12.60 23.43 26.30
C HIS A 228 -13.53 23.67 25.08
N ASN A 229 -13.02 23.42 23.88
CA ASN A 229 -13.72 23.56 22.59
C ASN A 229 -13.54 22.29 21.73
N PRO A 230 -14.16 21.17 22.10
CA PRO A 230 -14.04 19.93 21.34
C PRO A 230 -14.70 20.08 19.96
N GLY A 231 -14.01 19.61 18.92
CA GLY A 231 -14.54 19.67 17.56
C GLY A 231 -14.47 21.05 16.88
N GLU A 232 -13.90 22.08 17.53
CA GLU A 232 -13.70 23.39 16.90
C GLU A 232 -12.67 23.29 15.76
N VAL A 233 -13.03 23.82 14.57
CA VAL A 233 -12.29 23.66 13.33
C VAL A 233 -11.50 24.92 12.99
N PHE A 234 -10.19 24.78 12.76
CA PHE A 234 -9.28 25.85 12.37
C PHE A 234 -8.55 25.48 11.09
N VAL A 235 -8.27 26.47 10.23
CA VAL A 235 -7.35 26.29 9.10
C VAL A 235 -5.93 26.19 9.67
N PHE A 236 -5.25 25.07 9.36
CA PHE A 236 -3.88 24.84 9.81
C PHE A 236 -2.87 25.15 8.70
N ALA A 237 -3.12 24.67 7.48
CA ALA A 237 -2.26 24.90 6.33
C ALA A 237 -3.06 24.86 5.03
N THR A 238 -2.47 25.35 3.95
CA THR A 238 -3.07 25.31 2.61
C THR A 238 -2.06 24.70 1.64
N LEU A 239 -2.52 23.73 0.86
CA LEU A 239 -1.81 23.07 -0.22
C LEU A 239 -2.53 23.29 -1.54
N GLU A 240 -1.98 22.78 -2.65
CA GLU A 240 -2.71 22.73 -3.91
C GLU A 240 -3.88 21.74 -3.83
N PRO A 241 -5.02 22.03 -4.50
CA PRO A 241 -6.15 21.12 -4.54
C PRO A 241 -5.77 19.73 -5.07
N SER A 242 -6.33 18.68 -4.48
CA SER A 242 -6.09 17.30 -4.90
C SER A 242 -7.21 16.76 -5.79
N VAL A 243 -6.86 15.91 -6.76
CA VAL A 243 -7.83 15.19 -7.60
C VAL A 243 -8.44 13.99 -6.90
N ALA A 244 -7.85 13.55 -5.76
CA ALA A 244 -8.28 12.42 -4.96
C ALA A 244 -8.21 12.76 -3.45
N ALA A 245 -8.40 11.76 -2.59
CA ALA A 245 -8.26 11.94 -1.15
C ALA A 245 -6.84 12.37 -0.76
N TYR A 246 -6.73 13.27 0.21
CA TYR A 246 -5.51 13.46 0.97
C TYR A 246 -5.32 12.28 1.93
N HIS A 247 -4.07 11.92 2.22
CA HIS A 247 -3.75 11.00 3.29
C HIS A 247 -2.71 11.63 4.19
N LEU A 248 -2.86 11.45 5.49
CA LEU A 248 -2.12 12.15 6.51
C LEU A 248 -1.46 11.15 7.47
N ALA A 249 -0.23 11.45 7.90
CA ALA A 249 0.42 10.74 8.99
C ALA A 249 1.44 11.64 9.70
N PHE A 250 1.51 11.59 11.02
CA PHE A 250 2.49 12.35 11.79
C PHE A 250 3.82 11.63 11.90
N ARG A 251 4.89 12.40 11.87
CA ARG A 251 6.25 11.98 12.23
C ARG A 251 6.53 12.21 13.70
N ASP A 252 7.61 11.60 14.21
CA ASP A 252 8.07 11.80 15.60
C ASP A 252 8.48 13.22 15.91
N ASP A 253 8.95 13.93 14.89
CA ASP A 253 9.36 15.33 15.01
C ASP A 253 8.17 16.32 14.99
N GLY A 254 6.94 15.81 15.01
CA GLY A 254 5.70 16.60 15.01
C GLY A 254 5.30 17.13 13.64
N ARG A 255 6.05 16.86 12.58
CA ARG A 255 5.66 17.24 11.22
C ARG A 255 4.56 16.31 10.68
N LEU A 256 3.57 16.89 10.03
CA LEU A 256 2.51 16.18 9.33
C LEU A 256 2.94 15.89 7.89
N LEU A 257 3.02 14.61 7.53
CA LEU A 257 3.20 14.19 6.14
C LEU A 257 1.83 14.13 5.45
N VAL A 258 1.78 14.66 4.23
CA VAL A 258 0.56 14.71 3.42
C VAL A 258 0.83 14.21 2.02
N THR A 259 0.09 13.19 1.57
CA THR A 259 0.02 12.82 0.16
C THR A 259 -1.20 13.49 -0.49
N ALA A 260 -0.99 14.11 -1.63
CA ALA A 260 -2.02 14.86 -2.35
C ALA A 260 -1.97 14.49 -3.83
N PRO A 261 -2.68 13.43 -4.27
CA PRO A 261 -2.68 13.02 -5.66
C PRO A 261 -3.12 14.16 -6.59
N SER A 262 -2.33 14.42 -7.62
CA SER A 262 -2.58 15.44 -8.64
C SER A 262 -2.63 14.82 -10.04
N THR A 263 -2.76 15.63 -11.08
CA THR A 263 -2.68 15.19 -12.47
C THR A 263 -1.25 15.07 -12.98
N SER A 264 -0.25 15.52 -12.22
CA SER A 264 1.17 15.39 -12.55
C SER A 264 1.63 13.93 -12.48
N SER A 265 2.58 13.56 -13.30
CA SER A 265 3.30 12.28 -13.19
C SER A 265 4.46 12.31 -12.17
N ASN A 266 4.83 13.49 -11.69
CA ASN A 266 5.91 13.72 -10.73
C ASN A 266 5.34 14.37 -9.47
N GLN A 267 4.75 13.54 -8.61
CA GLN A 267 4.01 13.98 -7.44
C GLN A 267 4.85 13.90 -6.18
N SER A 268 4.43 14.65 -5.17
CA SER A 268 5.19 14.86 -3.94
C SER A 268 4.45 14.33 -2.71
N ILE A 269 5.22 14.05 -1.67
CA ILE A 269 4.77 14.03 -0.28
C ILE A 269 5.18 15.39 0.30
N TYR A 270 4.23 16.09 0.90
CA TYR A 270 4.46 17.33 1.62
C TYR A 270 4.73 17.06 3.10
N ALA A 271 5.55 17.89 3.72
CA ALA A 271 5.69 17.96 5.17
C ALA A 271 5.24 19.32 5.66
N ILE A 272 4.34 19.33 6.63
CA ILE A 272 3.83 20.54 7.27
C ILE A 272 4.40 20.58 8.68
N ALA A 273 5.12 21.67 8.99
CA ALA A 273 5.70 21.90 10.30
C ALA A 273 4.60 22.24 11.35
N PRO A 274 4.86 22.12 12.66
CA PRO A 274 3.87 22.47 13.70
C PRO A 274 3.33 23.92 13.66
N ASN A 275 4.08 24.83 13.02
CA ASN A 275 3.65 26.22 12.79
C ASN A 275 2.81 26.41 11.50
N GLY A 276 2.54 25.34 10.74
CA GLY A 276 1.79 25.38 9.49
C GLY A 276 2.63 25.58 8.22
N ASP A 277 3.94 25.81 8.33
CA ASP A 277 4.82 25.96 7.17
C ASP A 277 4.94 24.66 6.38
N THR A 278 4.77 24.77 5.06
CA THR A 278 4.76 23.62 4.14
C THR A 278 6.07 23.50 3.37
N SER A 279 6.53 22.26 3.17
CA SER A 279 7.70 21.95 2.36
C SER A 279 7.50 20.62 1.62
N ILE A 280 8.25 20.39 0.56
CA ILE A 280 8.30 19.08 -0.10
C ILE A 280 9.22 18.17 0.72
N PHE A 281 8.69 17.04 1.17
CA PHE A 281 9.47 15.99 1.84
C PHE A 281 10.13 15.05 0.83
N TYR A 282 9.37 14.58 -0.17
CA TYR A 282 9.85 13.71 -1.24
C TYR A 282 9.11 14.03 -2.54
N GLN A 283 9.80 13.91 -3.69
CA GLN A 283 9.22 14.08 -5.01
C GLN A 283 9.67 12.96 -5.95
N GLY A 284 8.84 12.58 -6.90
CA GLY A 284 9.16 11.52 -7.88
C GLY A 284 8.18 10.36 -7.87
N LEU A 285 7.04 10.52 -7.20
CA LEU A 285 6.01 9.48 -7.11
C LEU A 285 4.91 9.65 -8.15
N GLY A 286 4.30 8.54 -8.55
CA GLY A 286 3.05 8.53 -9.29
C GLY A 286 1.89 8.19 -8.36
N ARG A 287 0.88 9.07 -8.28
CA ARG A 287 -0.36 8.90 -7.52
C ARG A 287 -0.12 8.38 -6.08
N PRO A 288 0.59 9.12 -5.23
CA PRO A 288 0.77 8.76 -3.84
C PRO A 288 -0.57 8.79 -3.10
N GLN A 289 -0.86 7.75 -2.31
CA GLN A 289 -2.09 7.58 -1.55
C GLN A 289 -1.78 7.28 -0.08
N GLY A 290 -2.43 6.29 0.53
CA GLY A 290 -2.25 5.92 1.93
C GLY A 290 -0.79 5.72 2.31
N LEU A 291 -0.41 6.19 3.50
CA LEU A 291 0.94 6.11 4.02
C LEU A 291 0.94 5.68 5.49
N ALA A 292 1.99 4.97 5.88
CA ALA A 292 2.26 4.55 7.25
C ALA A 292 3.76 4.69 7.55
N LEU A 293 4.14 4.70 8.81
CA LEU A 293 5.53 4.78 9.25
C LEU A 293 5.89 3.54 10.09
N ASP A 294 7.15 3.13 10.03
CA ASP A 294 7.72 2.16 10.96
C ASP A 294 8.37 2.85 12.17
N THR A 295 8.82 2.05 13.13
CA THR A 295 9.50 2.55 14.34
C THR A 295 10.85 3.18 14.06
N ASP A 296 11.48 2.88 12.92
CA ASP A 296 12.73 3.50 12.47
C ASP A 296 12.51 4.83 11.74
N GLY A 297 11.23 5.21 11.53
CA GLY A 297 10.82 6.43 10.87
C GLY A 297 10.84 6.35 9.33
N ASN A 298 10.99 5.17 8.74
CA ASN A 298 10.78 5.00 7.30
C ASN A 298 9.31 5.22 6.95
N ILE A 299 9.07 5.81 5.79
CA ILE A 299 7.74 6.09 5.28
C ILE A 299 7.40 5.04 4.21
N TYR A 300 6.24 4.42 4.35
CA TYR A 300 5.68 3.48 3.39
C TYR A 300 4.45 4.11 2.76
N VAL A 301 4.43 4.24 1.44
CA VAL A 301 3.34 4.92 0.72
C VAL A 301 2.87 4.09 -0.46
N ALA A 302 1.55 3.96 -0.61
CA ALA A 302 0.95 3.35 -1.79
C ALA A 302 1.12 4.30 -2.99
N ALA A 303 2.08 4.01 -3.86
CA ALA A 303 2.45 4.88 -4.98
C ALA A 303 3.08 4.10 -6.13
N SER A 304 3.26 4.76 -7.26
CA SER A 304 4.14 4.25 -8.32
C SER A 304 5.52 4.90 -8.20
N LEU A 305 6.57 4.08 -8.35
CA LEU A 305 7.95 4.51 -8.46
C LEU A 305 8.53 3.96 -9.75
N HIS A 306 9.10 4.84 -10.62
CA HIS A 306 9.64 4.46 -11.92
C HIS A 306 8.67 3.62 -12.79
N GLY A 307 7.38 3.96 -12.74
CA GLY A 307 6.32 3.28 -13.51
C GLY A 307 5.81 1.96 -12.90
N ARG A 308 6.33 1.52 -11.76
CA ARG A 308 5.87 0.30 -11.06
C ARG A 308 5.01 0.68 -9.85
N ARG A 309 3.81 0.11 -9.76
CA ARG A 309 2.86 0.34 -8.66
C ARG A 309 3.14 -0.58 -7.48
N GLY A 310 2.97 -0.05 -6.25
CA GLY A 310 3.11 -0.84 -5.05
C GLY A 310 3.16 0.01 -3.78
N ILE A 311 3.81 -0.52 -2.75
CA ILE A 311 4.25 0.25 -1.59
C ILE A 311 5.70 0.67 -1.81
N VAL A 312 5.92 1.96 -1.80
CA VAL A 312 7.25 2.58 -1.87
C VAL A 312 7.72 2.87 -0.46
N ARG A 313 8.91 2.39 -0.09
CA ARG A 313 9.60 2.76 1.15
C ARG A 313 10.51 3.95 0.88
N ILE A 314 10.42 4.96 1.74
CA ILE A 314 11.25 6.17 1.69
C ILE A 314 11.98 6.30 3.01
N THR A 315 13.29 6.63 2.97
CA THR A 315 14.09 6.81 4.16
C THR A 315 13.62 7.99 5.01
N PRO A 316 13.88 8.02 6.34
CA PRO A 316 13.41 9.08 7.24
C PRO A 316 13.83 10.49 6.85
N ASP A 317 14.95 10.63 6.16
CA ASP A 317 15.48 11.90 5.64
C ASP A 317 14.95 12.28 4.25
N GLY A 318 14.16 11.40 3.60
CA GLY A 318 13.65 11.60 2.26
C GLY A 318 14.68 11.46 1.14
N SER A 319 15.91 10.99 1.44
CA SER A 319 17.00 10.96 0.46
C SER A 319 16.93 9.79 -0.52
N ASN A 320 16.28 8.69 -0.14
CA ASN A 320 16.18 7.48 -0.95
C ASN A 320 14.77 6.89 -0.93
N ALA A 321 14.37 6.32 -2.07
CA ALA A 321 13.10 5.60 -2.20
C ALA A 321 13.29 4.32 -3.02
N GLU A 322 12.58 3.27 -2.64
CA GLU A 322 12.56 2.01 -3.36
C GLU A 322 11.15 1.44 -3.43
N LEU A 323 10.83 0.71 -4.50
CA LEU A 323 9.65 -0.13 -4.51
C LEU A 323 9.89 -1.28 -3.52
N PHE A 324 9.10 -1.34 -2.46
CA PHE A 324 9.29 -2.29 -1.37
C PHE A 324 8.36 -3.51 -1.49
N ILE A 325 7.12 -3.27 -1.91
CA ILE A 325 6.12 -4.31 -2.20
C ILE A 325 5.53 -4.02 -3.57
N ALA A 326 5.50 -5.00 -4.47
CA ALA A 326 4.82 -4.85 -5.75
C ALA A 326 3.34 -5.25 -5.61
N GLY A 327 2.44 -4.43 -6.16
CA GLY A 327 1.01 -4.73 -6.18
C GLY A 327 0.26 -3.68 -6.97
N ASN A 328 -0.58 -4.11 -7.89
CA ASN A 328 -1.49 -3.23 -8.59
C ASN A 328 -2.61 -2.81 -7.64
N ASP A 329 -3.21 -1.65 -7.89
CA ASP A 329 -4.37 -1.13 -7.16
C ASP A 329 -4.21 -0.94 -5.65
N LEU A 330 -2.96 -1.03 -5.11
CA LEU A 330 -2.70 -0.69 -3.72
C LEU A 330 -3.05 0.77 -3.45
N VAL A 331 -3.89 0.99 -2.43
CA VAL A 331 -4.38 2.31 -2.00
C VAL A 331 -3.89 2.70 -0.61
N GLY A 332 -3.44 1.72 0.20
CA GLY A 332 -2.97 1.99 1.55
C GLY A 332 -2.42 0.75 2.26
N LEU A 333 -2.00 0.94 3.49
CA LEU A 333 -1.50 -0.11 4.37
C LEU A 333 -1.65 0.30 5.85
N CYS A 334 -1.66 -0.68 6.75
CA CYS A 334 -1.32 -0.48 8.15
C CYS A 334 -0.43 -1.63 8.63
N PHE A 335 0.43 -1.35 9.60
CA PHE A 335 1.24 -2.37 10.26
C PHE A 335 0.42 -3.05 11.35
N LEU A 336 0.70 -4.36 11.55
CA LEU A 336 0.12 -5.20 12.59
C LEU A 336 1.17 -5.46 13.68
N ASP A 337 0.72 -5.88 14.86
CA ASP A 337 1.59 -6.01 16.05
C ASP A 337 2.66 -7.11 15.93
N ASP A 338 2.47 -8.08 15.04
CA ASP A 338 3.32 -9.27 14.88
C ASP A 338 4.40 -9.14 13.79
N GLY A 339 4.68 -7.92 13.33
CA GLY A 339 5.63 -7.65 12.25
C GLY A 339 5.04 -7.81 10.85
N CYS A 340 3.74 -8.05 10.77
CA CYS A 340 3.00 -8.13 9.53
C CYS A 340 2.42 -6.77 9.11
N ALA A 341 1.81 -6.73 7.93
CA ALA A 341 1.07 -5.59 7.44
C ALA A 341 -0.23 -6.04 6.77
N ALA A 342 -1.28 -5.25 6.94
CA ALA A 342 -2.47 -5.31 6.12
C ALA A 342 -2.31 -4.32 4.95
N LEU A 343 -2.36 -4.85 3.73
CA LEU A 343 -2.24 -4.08 2.49
C LEU A 343 -3.62 -3.93 1.87
N ALA A 344 -4.03 -2.69 1.62
CA ALA A 344 -5.33 -2.38 1.06
C ALA A 344 -5.24 -2.15 -0.46
N THR A 345 -5.98 -2.94 -1.23
CA THR A 345 -6.38 -2.60 -2.60
C THR A 345 -7.78 -1.99 -2.58
N ALA A 346 -8.33 -1.65 -3.73
CA ALA A 346 -9.70 -1.12 -3.79
C ALA A 346 -10.77 -2.12 -3.31
N SER A 347 -10.50 -3.43 -3.37
CA SER A 347 -11.51 -4.48 -3.08
C SER A 347 -11.08 -5.50 -2.03
N THR A 348 -9.79 -5.61 -1.75
CA THR A 348 -9.23 -6.72 -0.96
C THR A 348 -8.21 -6.21 0.04
N LEU A 349 -8.24 -6.74 1.25
CA LEU A 349 -7.14 -6.66 2.22
C LEU A 349 -6.27 -7.90 2.11
N TYR A 350 -4.96 -7.69 2.04
CA TYR A 350 -3.95 -8.75 2.04
C TYR A 350 -3.15 -8.72 3.34
N HIS A 351 -2.90 -9.88 3.91
CA HIS A 351 -1.95 -10.07 5.00
C HIS A 351 -0.57 -10.39 4.44
N LEU A 352 0.47 -9.75 4.96
CA LEU A 352 1.85 -9.95 4.53
C LEU A 352 2.81 -9.86 5.71
N ASP A 353 3.62 -10.91 5.91
CA ASP A 353 4.72 -10.90 6.88
C ASP A 353 5.90 -10.10 6.33
N LEU A 354 6.31 -9.07 7.05
CA LEU A 354 7.41 -8.19 6.68
C LEU A 354 8.56 -8.20 7.69
N GLY A 355 8.33 -8.67 8.91
CA GLY A 355 9.25 -8.54 10.03
C GLY A 355 9.51 -7.07 10.38
N ILE A 356 8.53 -6.19 10.21
CA ILE A 356 8.64 -4.74 10.44
C ILE A 356 7.64 -4.34 11.53
N THR A 357 8.15 -3.67 12.55
CA THR A 357 7.29 -3.08 13.58
C THR A 357 6.81 -1.71 13.11
N GLY A 358 5.51 -1.59 12.94
CA GLY A 358 4.88 -0.34 12.63
C GLY A 358 4.87 0.61 13.81
N ARG A 359 4.85 1.89 13.49
CA ARG A 359 4.60 2.91 14.50
C ARG A 359 3.11 2.91 14.84
N PRO A 360 2.73 2.89 16.12
CA PRO A 360 1.34 3.08 16.52
C PRO A 360 0.83 4.41 15.93
N LEU A 361 -0.32 4.38 15.30
CA LEU A 361 -1.05 5.59 14.93
C LEU A 361 -1.63 6.14 16.24
N VAL A 362 -0.81 6.91 16.98
CA VAL A 362 -1.00 7.60 18.27
C VAL A 362 -1.79 6.85 19.31
#